data_040640dfbdeb31d00d665b1ca775a9e1
#
_entry.id   040640dfbdeb31d00d665b1ca775a9e1
#
_cell.length_a   1.000
_cell.length_b   1.000
_cell.length_c   1.000
_cell.angle_alpha   90.00
_cell.angle_beta   90.00
_cell.angle_gamma   90.00
#
_symmetry.space_group_name_H-M   'P 1'
#
loop_
_entity.id
_entity.type
_entity.pdbx_description
1 polymer ?
#
loop_
_entity_poly.entity_id
_entity_poly.type
_entity_poly.pdbx_seq_one_letter_code
_entity_poly.pdbx_strand_id
1 'polypeptide(L)'
;MDDFAKALEQHGYEFAKGQTVRGKVFSYESGGALIDIGGKSPAFLSIEEASVRQISDISAVLPDQEEERDFLIIREQDENGQVTLSLRQLEIKKIWDRLADVQDSNQSLSVRVTGLNKGGVTVDVQGLRGFIPRSHLVERENLEALQGQTLTATFLEMDRDRNKLVLSNRLAAKSASFSQLEVGQLIEGKVVSLKPFGAFVEFNSTTGLLHINQISKNYIASLPALLQVGQVIKAMIVELDEGRGRISLSTKILENHPGEITENLAQVMDEAEARQERARKNLLGD
;
A
#
# COMPACT_ATOMS: atom_id res chain seq x y z
N MET A 1 52.96 27.07 24.77
CA MET A 1 51.90 26.36 25.56
C MET A 1 50.51 26.62 25.00
N ASP A 2 50.29 27.62 24.14
CA ASP A 2 48.95 27.95 23.60
C ASP A 2 48.45 27.01 22.47
N ASP A 3 49.36 26.33 21.75
CA ASP A 3 48.95 25.45 20.66
C ASP A 3 48.37 24.12 21.15
N PHE A 4 48.77 23.67 22.34
CA PHE A 4 48.25 22.45 22.94
C PHE A 4 46.85 22.66 23.56
N ALA A 5 46.59 23.84 24.10
CA ALA A 5 45.28 24.22 24.62
C ALA A 5 44.27 24.42 23.45
N LYS A 6 44.71 25.02 22.33
CA LYS A 6 43.89 25.15 21.12
C LYS A 6 43.58 23.80 20.42
N ALA A 7 44.49 22.85 20.46
CA ALA A 7 44.29 21.51 19.95
C ALA A 7 43.27 20.70 20.81
N LEU A 8 43.23 20.96 22.13
CA LEU A 8 42.27 20.36 23.05
C LEU A 8 40.87 20.99 22.92
N GLU A 9 40.76 22.27 22.56
CA GLU A 9 39.46 22.94 22.30
C GLU A 9 38.86 22.57 20.94
N GLN A 10 39.65 22.11 19.96
CA GLN A 10 39.17 21.69 18.64
C GLN A 10 38.55 20.29 18.59
N HIS A 11 38.62 19.49 19.66
CA HIS A 11 37.96 18.19 19.82
C HIS A 11 36.86 18.24 20.87
N GLY A 12 36.16 19.34 20.99
CA GLY A 12 34.86 19.37 21.67
C GLY A 12 33.86 18.54 20.86
N TYR A 13 33.76 17.22 21.17
CA TYR A 13 32.68 16.39 20.67
C TYR A 13 31.38 16.88 21.31
N GLU A 14 30.72 17.86 20.68
CA GLU A 14 29.36 18.25 21.02
C GLU A 14 28.42 17.20 20.45
N PHE A 15 28.05 16.25 21.27
CA PHE A 15 27.03 15.24 20.94
C PHE A 15 25.64 15.83 21.16
N ALA A 16 25.01 16.29 20.08
CA ALA A 16 23.68 16.88 20.13
C ALA A 16 22.57 15.85 19.89
N LYS A 17 21.44 16.03 20.57
CA LYS A 17 20.25 15.23 20.35
C LYS A 17 19.82 15.29 18.87
N GLY A 18 19.51 14.13 18.29
CA GLY A 18 19.12 13.96 16.87
C GLY A 18 20.31 13.76 15.93
N GLN A 19 21.54 13.84 16.42
CA GLN A 19 22.74 13.53 15.64
C GLN A 19 22.91 12.02 15.48
N THR A 20 23.35 11.58 14.31
CA THR A 20 23.76 10.19 14.06
C THR A 20 25.27 10.08 14.29
N VAL A 21 25.67 9.11 15.09
CA VAL A 21 27.08 8.82 15.41
C VAL A 21 27.39 7.35 15.11
N ARG A 22 28.62 7.08 14.70
CA ARG A 22 29.14 5.73 14.56
C ARG A 22 29.76 5.27 15.86
N GLY A 23 29.55 3.99 16.16
CA GLY A 23 30.14 3.39 17.33
C GLY A 23 30.16 1.87 17.26
N LYS A 24 30.89 1.27 18.16
CA LYS A 24 30.97 -0.19 18.38
C LYS A 24 30.64 -0.55 19.81
N VAL A 25 30.25 -1.79 20.01
CA VAL A 25 29.93 -2.29 21.34
C VAL A 25 31.19 -2.33 22.20
N PHE A 26 31.20 -1.59 23.29
CA PHE A 26 32.28 -1.63 24.29
C PHE A 26 32.05 -2.77 25.29
N SER A 27 30.84 -2.88 25.84
CA SER A 27 30.45 -3.97 26.75
C SER A 27 28.93 -4.13 26.77
N TYR A 28 28.48 -5.34 27.12
CA TYR A 28 27.07 -5.62 27.42
C TYR A 28 26.83 -5.48 28.91
N GLU A 29 25.68 -4.88 29.26
CA GLU A 29 25.25 -4.69 30.65
C GLU A 29 23.83 -5.22 30.87
N SER A 30 23.43 -5.37 32.16
CA SER A 30 22.05 -5.71 32.46
C SER A 30 21.10 -4.58 32.05
N GLY A 31 20.32 -4.82 30.99
CA GLY A 31 19.37 -3.84 30.45
C GLY A 31 19.86 -3.04 29.24
N GLY A 32 21.10 -3.30 28.75
CA GLY A 32 21.58 -2.59 27.57
C GLY A 32 23.00 -2.92 27.13
N ALA A 33 23.63 -1.99 26.44
CA ALA A 33 25.03 -2.04 26.05
C ALA A 33 25.68 -0.67 26.19
N LEU A 34 26.96 -0.66 26.51
CA LEU A 34 27.82 0.51 26.35
C LEU A 34 28.42 0.50 24.96
N ILE A 35 28.39 1.65 24.30
CA ILE A 35 28.83 1.86 22.91
C ILE A 35 29.97 2.88 22.91
N ASP A 36 31.11 2.51 22.37
CA ASP A 36 32.20 3.44 22.12
C ASP A 36 31.91 4.25 20.85
N ILE A 37 31.68 5.53 21.03
CA ILE A 37 31.42 6.51 19.96
C ILE A 37 32.57 7.50 19.78
N GLY A 38 33.75 7.21 20.35
CA GLY A 38 34.92 8.09 20.35
C GLY A 38 34.81 9.28 21.31
N GLY A 39 33.87 9.27 22.23
CA GLY A 39 33.69 10.29 23.27
C GLY A 39 34.56 10.08 24.50
N LYS A 40 34.44 10.99 25.50
CA LYS A 40 35.13 10.85 26.80
C LYS A 40 34.59 9.68 27.65
N SER A 41 33.31 9.37 27.48
CA SER A 41 32.62 8.27 28.16
C SER A 41 31.86 7.46 27.12
N PRO A 42 31.77 6.11 27.31
CA PRO A 42 30.92 5.29 26.43
C PRO A 42 29.45 5.71 26.54
N ALA A 43 28.77 5.69 25.40
CA ALA A 43 27.35 5.98 25.34
C ALA A 43 26.52 4.77 25.78
N PHE A 44 25.30 4.98 26.29
CA PHE A 44 24.41 3.92 26.71
C PHE A 44 23.29 3.68 25.71
N LEU A 45 23.09 2.41 25.35
CA LEU A 45 21.99 1.92 24.53
C LEU A 45 21.14 0.97 25.37
N SER A 46 19.93 1.35 25.75
CA SER A 46 19.01 0.47 26.44
C SER A 46 18.43 -0.61 25.53
N ILE A 47 18.04 -1.75 26.11
CA ILE A 47 17.42 -2.86 25.36
C ILE A 47 16.14 -2.43 24.66
N GLU A 48 15.37 -1.51 25.25
CA GLU A 48 14.13 -0.95 24.67
C GLU A 48 14.39 -0.06 23.44
N GLU A 49 15.56 0.55 23.37
CA GLU A 49 15.98 1.43 22.26
C GLU A 49 16.89 0.71 21.25
N ALA A 50 17.15 -0.59 21.45
CA ALA A 50 18.02 -1.37 20.56
C ALA A 50 17.30 -1.87 19.29
N SER A 51 15.97 -2.05 19.29
CA SER A 51 15.21 -2.52 18.12
C SER A 51 13.76 -2.05 18.15
N VAL A 52 13.15 -1.94 16.96
CA VAL A 52 11.70 -1.71 16.79
C VAL A 52 10.89 -2.92 17.28
N ARG A 53 11.44 -4.13 17.17
CA ARG A 53 10.84 -5.37 17.69
C ARG A 53 11.26 -5.57 19.14
N GLN A 54 10.35 -6.09 19.94
CA GLN A 54 10.66 -6.45 21.31
C GLN A 54 11.71 -7.57 21.33
N ILE A 55 12.83 -7.34 22.01
CA ILE A 55 13.93 -8.28 22.17
C ILE A 55 14.15 -8.57 23.67
N SER A 56 14.62 -9.75 23.98
CA SER A 56 14.99 -10.15 25.35
C SER A 56 16.49 -10.02 25.60
N ASP A 57 17.30 -9.98 24.56
CA ASP A 57 18.74 -9.92 24.63
C ASP A 57 19.28 -8.96 23.57
N ILE A 58 20.11 -8.01 24.00
CA ILE A 58 20.70 -7.00 23.10
C ILE A 58 21.76 -7.61 22.17
N SER A 59 22.39 -8.72 22.57
CA SER A 59 23.37 -9.44 21.75
C SER A 59 22.74 -10.04 20.47
N ALA A 60 21.42 -10.24 20.46
CA ALA A 60 20.70 -10.67 19.25
C ALA A 60 20.68 -9.60 18.14
N VAL A 61 20.75 -8.32 18.53
CA VAL A 61 20.77 -7.17 17.60
C VAL A 61 22.20 -6.73 17.29
N LEU A 62 23.09 -6.84 18.27
CA LEU A 62 24.49 -6.47 18.21
C LEU A 62 25.37 -7.69 18.49
N PRO A 63 25.47 -8.68 17.60
CA PRO A 63 26.21 -9.91 17.87
C PRO A 63 27.73 -9.73 17.76
N ASP A 64 28.19 -8.75 17.00
CA ASP A 64 29.61 -8.47 16.77
C ASP A 64 30.01 -7.16 17.45
N GLN A 65 30.93 -7.26 18.42
CA GLN A 65 31.44 -6.09 19.14
C GLN A 65 32.37 -5.21 18.30
N GLU A 66 33.00 -5.78 17.29
CA GLU A 66 33.90 -5.03 16.41
C GLU A 66 33.18 -4.33 15.25
N GLU A 67 31.90 -4.66 15.01
CA GLU A 67 31.13 -4.05 13.94
C GLU A 67 30.75 -2.61 14.30
N GLU A 68 31.18 -1.65 13.49
CA GLU A 68 30.73 -0.25 13.59
C GLU A 68 29.31 -0.10 13.02
N ARG A 69 28.45 0.55 13.79
CA ARG A 69 27.08 0.87 13.40
C ARG A 69 26.72 2.32 13.67
N ASP A 70 25.70 2.78 12.96
CA ASP A 70 25.13 4.11 13.17
C ASP A 70 24.12 4.07 14.31
N PHE A 71 24.20 5.01 15.23
CA PHE A 71 23.28 5.21 16.35
C PHE A 71 22.74 6.63 16.34
N LEU A 72 21.50 6.81 16.77
CA LEU A 72 20.91 8.13 16.96
C LEU A 72 21.06 8.56 18.42
N ILE A 73 21.54 9.77 18.66
CA ILE A 73 21.58 10.36 20.00
C ILE A 73 20.17 10.85 20.35
N ILE A 74 19.58 10.28 21.42
CA ILE A 74 18.23 10.65 21.89
C ILE A 74 18.25 11.53 23.14
N ARG A 75 19.35 11.50 23.91
CA ARG A 75 19.61 12.40 25.02
C ARG A 75 21.04 12.87 24.96
N GLU A 76 21.22 14.17 25.25
CA GLU A 76 22.52 14.80 25.37
C GLU A 76 23.28 14.27 26.59
N GLN A 77 24.52 14.71 26.72
CA GLN A 77 25.39 14.27 27.79
C GLN A 77 24.78 14.59 29.18
N ASP A 78 24.79 13.59 30.05
CA ASP A 78 24.43 13.76 31.44
C ASP A 78 25.62 14.34 32.24
N GLU A 79 25.48 14.43 33.57
CA GLU A 79 26.51 14.93 34.49
C GLU A 79 27.81 14.10 34.41
N ASN A 80 27.76 12.85 33.95
CA ASN A 80 28.90 11.96 33.76
C ASN A 80 29.48 12.01 32.35
N GLY A 81 28.95 12.85 31.49
CA GLY A 81 29.35 12.97 30.09
C GLY A 81 28.84 11.82 29.20
N GLN A 82 27.88 11.01 29.66
CA GLN A 82 27.31 9.89 28.93
C GLN A 82 26.08 10.33 28.12
N VAL A 83 26.03 9.97 26.82
CA VAL A 83 24.88 10.16 25.98
C VAL A 83 24.03 8.90 25.91
N THR A 84 22.74 9.06 25.63
CA THR A 84 21.84 7.93 25.38
C THR A 84 21.60 7.77 23.89
N LEU A 85 21.75 6.53 23.42
CA LEU A 85 21.61 6.16 22.02
C LEU A 85 20.31 5.40 21.76
N SER A 86 19.89 5.40 20.49
CA SER A 86 18.79 4.58 19.99
C SER A 86 19.11 4.08 18.60
N LEU A 87 19.04 2.76 18.40
CA LEU A 87 18.92 2.12 17.09
C LEU A 87 17.46 2.14 16.61
N ARG A 88 16.55 1.92 17.55
CA ARG A 88 15.10 1.87 17.27
C ARG A 88 14.60 3.13 16.56
N GLN A 89 14.95 4.31 17.06
CA GLN A 89 14.52 5.56 16.44
C GLN A 89 15.19 5.79 15.08
N LEU A 90 16.43 5.34 14.91
CA LEU A 90 17.11 5.37 13.62
C LEU A 90 16.44 4.43 12.61
N GLU A 91 16.07 3.21 13.04
CA GLU A 91 15.31 2.27 12.21
C GLU A 91 13.94 2.82 11.84
N ILE A 92 13.20 3.38 12.79
CA ILE A 92 11.92 4.05 12.56
C ILE A 92 12.07 5.16 11.52
N LYS A 93 13.10 6.00 11.63
CA LYS A 93 13.39 7.05 10.65
C LYS A 93 13.57 6.47 9.25
N LYS A 94 14.41 5.44 9.12
CA LYS A 94 14.65 4.74 7.84
C LYS A 94 13.40 4.08 7.28
N ILE A 95 12.53 3.52 8.15
CA ILE A 95 11.25 2.93 7.74
C ILE A 95 10.34 4.02 7.18
N TRP A 96 10.21 5.16 7.87
CA TRP A 96 9.39 6.28 7.39
C TRP A 96 9.85 6.81 6.04
N ASP A 97 11.17 6.98 5.85
CA ASP A 97 11.74 7.43 4.58
C ASP A 97 11.40 6.44 3.45
N ARG A 98 11.55 5.13 3.69
CA ARG A 98 11.16 4.06 2.73
C ARG A 98 9.66 4.04 2.44
N LEU A 99 8.82 4.23 3.46
CA LEU A 99 7.38 4.27 3.27
C LEU A 99 6.93 5.49 2.47
N ALA A 100 7.64 6.62 2.59
CA ALA A 100 7.42 7.80 1.74
C ALA A 100 7.69 7.48 0.26
N ASP A 101 8.81 6.82 -0.05
CA ASP A 101 9.13 6.39 -1.42
C ASP A 101 8.06 5.45 -2.00
N VAL A 102 7.53 4.53 -1.18
CA VAL A 102 6.44 3.61 -1.59
C VAL A 102 5.15 4.37 -1.83
N GLN A 103 4.83 5.37 -1.00
CA GLN A 103 3.65 6.24 -1.18
C GLN A 103 3.75 7.06 -2.47
N ASP A 104 4.89 7.70 -2.71
CA ASP A 104 5.12 8.53 -3.90
C ASP A 104 5.05 7.70 -5.19
N SER A 105 5.46 6.43 -5.13
CA SER A 105 5.39 5.48 -6.23
C SER A 105 3.99 4.85 -6.40
N ASN A 106 2.99 5.21 -5.59
CA ASN A 106 1.65 4.59 -5.55
C ASN A 106 1.66 3.05 -5.46
N GLN A 107 2.70 2.49 -4.86
CA GLN A 107 2.83 1.04 -4.71
C GLN A 107 2.02 0.53 -3.53
N SER A 108 1.52 -0.70 -3.70
CA SER A 108 0.88 -1.43 -2.61
C SER A 108 1.93 -2.15 -1.76
N LEU A 109 1.64 -2.30 -0.47
CA LEU A 109 2.50 -3.03 0.46
C LEU A 109 1.70 -4.14 1.17
N SER A 110 2.44 -5.17 1.61
CA SER A 110 1.87 -6.25 2.41
C SER A 110 1.96 -5.88 3.88
N VAL A 111 0.83 -5.95 4.58
CA VAL A 111 0.71 -5.61 6.01
C VAL A 111 0.04 -6.74 6.77
N ARG A 112 0.52 -7.02 7.99
CA ARG A 112 -0.06 -8.07 8.83
C ARG A 112 -1.06 -7.49 9.82
N VAL A 113 -2.26 -8.08 9.89
CA VAL A 113 -3.27 -7.68 10.87
C VAL A 113 -2.86 -8.14 12.26
N THR A 114 -2.70 -7.19 13.18
CA THR A 114 -2.24 -7.43 14.57
C THR A 114 -3.36 -7.29 15.59
N GLY A 115 -4.44 -6.59 15.25
CA GLY A 115 -5.56 -6.41 16.16
C GLY A 115 -6.81 -5.86 15.49
N LEU A 116 -7.90 -5.94 16.21
CA LEU A 116 -9.23 -5.56 15.76
C LEU A 116 -9.82 -4.49 16.68
N ASN A 117 -10.57 -3.57 16.12
CA ASN A 117 -11.39 -2.65 16.89
C ASN A 117 -12.71 -2.33 16.15
N LYS A 118 -13.62 -1.58 16.81
CA LYS A 118 -14.93 -1.22 16.23
C LYS A 118 -14.83 -0.40 14.93
N GLY A 119 -13.75 0.33 14.74
CA GLY A 119 -13.52 1.18 13.58
C GLY A 119 -12.80 0.51 12.41
N GLY A 120 -12.18 -0.66 12.62
CA GLY A 120 -11.37 -1.35 11.62
C GLY A 120 -10.32 -2.28 12.20
N VAL A 121 -9.21 -2.46 11.50
CA VAL A 121 -8.13 -3.34 11.93
C VAL A 121 -6.83 -2.56 12.13
N THR A 122 -6.05 -2.94 13.11
CA THR A 122 -4.67 -2.49 13.28
C THR A 122 -3.74 -3.44 12.57
N VAL A 123 -2.73 -2.89 11.91
CA VAL A 123 -1.77 -3.66 11.12
C VAL A 123 -0.34 -3.30 11.49
N ASP A 124 0.55 -4.25 11.31
CA ASP A 124 1.99 -4.03 11.38
C ASP A 124 2.52 -3.69 9.98
N VAL A 125 3.19 -2.55 9.89
CA VAL A 125 3.82 -2.03 8.69
C VAL A 125 5.32 -1.94 8.95
N GLN A 126 6.03 -3.04 8.73
CA GLN A 126 7.49 -3.13 8.96
C GLN A 126 7.92 -2.74 10.41
N GLY A 127 7.08 -3.02 11.41
CA GLY A 127 7.32 -2.66 12.81
C GLY A 127 6.61 -1.36 13.25
N LEU A 128 6.04 -0.59 12.33
CA LEU A 128 5.18 0.55 12.65
C LEU A 128 3.71 0.13 12.73
N ARG A 129 2.97 0.77 13.63
CA ARG A 129 1.54 0.52 13.75
C ARG A 129 0.76 1.31 12.72
N GLY A 130 0.06 0.61 11.82
CA GLY A 130 -0.91 1.17 10.89
C GLY A 130 -2.36 0.87 11.29
N PHE A 131 -3.29 1.52 10.59
CA PHE A 131 -4.73 1.32 10.77
C PHE A 131 -5.43 1.26 9.41
N ILE A 132 -6.32 0.28 9.23
CA ILE A 132 -7.21 0.21 8.07
C ILE A 132 -8.65 0.40 8.57
N PRO A 133 -9.33 1.50 8.21
CA PRO A 133 -10.73 1.70 8.55
C PRO A 133 -11.61 0.61 7.95
N ARG A 134 -12.69 0.24 8.64
CA ARG A 134 -13.65 -0.79 8.19
C ARG A 134 -14.20 -0.49 6.78
N SER A 135 -14.43 0.79 6.45
CA SER A 135 -14.88 1.22 5.12
C SER A 135 -13.84 0.99 4.01
N HIS A 136 -12.58 0.79 4.37
CA HIS A 136 -11.44 0.56 3.48
C HIS A 136 -10.93 -0.88 3.47
N LEU A 137 -11.66 -1.80 4.09
CA LEU A 137 -11.47 -3.25 3.95
C LEU A 137 -12.30 -3.79 2.79
N VAL A 138 -11.83 -4.87 2.17
CA VAL A 138 -12.61 -5.68 1.23
C VAL A 138 -13.63 -6.51 2.02
N GLU A 139 -13.15 -7.27 3.00
CA GLU A 139 -14.00 -8.00 3.95
C GLU A 139 -14.41 -7.08 5.11
N ARG A 140 -15.71 -6.84 5.28
CA ARG A 140 -16.26 -5.91 6.26
C ARG A 140 -17.13 -6.55 7.33
N GLU A 141 -17.59 -7.76 7.06
CA GLU A 141 -18.56 -8.43 7.92
C GLU A 141 -17.85 -9.23 8.99
N ASN A 142 -16.86 -10.02 8.61
CA ASN A 142 -16.11 -10.89 9.52
C ASN A 142 -14.67 -10.40 9.73
N LEU A 143 -14.51 -9.36 10.56
CA LEU A 143 -13.18 -8.82 10.87
C LEU A 143 -12.30 -9.81 11.65
N GLU A 144 -12.92 -10.70 12.44
CA GLU A 144 -12.19 -11.69 13.26
C GLU A 144 -11.38 -12.65 12.38
N ALA A 145 -11.92 -13.01 11.21
CA ALA A 145 -11.20 -13.84 10.24
C ALA A 145 -9.93 -13.19 9.69
N LEU A 146 -9.81 -11.87 9.76
CA LEU A 146 -8.65 -11.13 9.27
C LEU A 146 -7.48 -11.15 10.26
N GLN A 147 -7.70 -11.48 11.52
CA GLN A 147 -6.65 -11.46 12.54
C GLN A 147 -5.50 -12.41 12.20
N GLY A 148 -4.29 -11.88 12.20
CA GLY A 148 -3.07 -12.63 11.84
C GLY A 148 -2.85 -12.80 10.33
N GLN A 149 -3.81 -12.42 9.48
CA GLN A 149 -3.66 -12.48 8.03
C GLN A 149 -2.77 -11.34 7.51
N THR A 150 -2.19 -11.57 6.34
CA THR A 150 -1.47 -10.56 5.57
C THR A 150 -2.39 -10.00 4.49
N LEU A 151 -2.55 -8.68 4.51
CA LEU A 151 -3.37 -7.95 3.53
C LEU A 151 -2.48 -7.07 2.66
N THR A 152 -2.84 -6.95 1.40
CA THR A 152 -2.27 -5.92 0.53
C THR A 152 -3.01 -4.61 0.75
N ALA A 153 -2.29 -3.52 0.98
CA ALA A 153 -2.87 -2.21 1.25
C ALA A 153 -2.06 -1.08 0.58
N THR A 154 -2.70 0.05 0.34
CA THR A 154 -2.08 1.29 -0.12
C THR A 154 -2.32 2.40 0.90
N PHE A 155 -1.53 3.46 0.85
CA PHE A 155 -1.66 4.57 1.78
C PHE A 155 -2.91 5.42 1.50
N LEU A 156 -3.59 5.83 2.57
CA LEU A 156 -4.61 6.90 2.57
C LEU A 156 -4.06 8.17 3.21
N GLU A 157 -3.37 8.00 4.33
CA GLU A 157 -2.81 9.11 5.09
C GLU A 157 -1.52 8.63 5.77
N MET A 158 -0.48 9.42 5.67
CA MET A 158 0.80 9.21 6.33
C MET A 158 1.23 10.50 7.02
N ASP A 159 1.33 10.48 8.35
CA ASP A 159 1.77 11.58 9.18
C ASP A 159 2.86 11.10 10.12
N ARG A 160 4.09 11.49 9.80
CA ARG A 160 5.29 11.10 10.54
C ARG A 160 5.33 11.70 11.95
N ASP A 161 4.91 12.95 12.08
CA ASP A 161 5.00 13.69 13.34
C ASP A 161 4.04 13.13 14.38
N ARG A 162 2.87 12.66 13.91
CA ARG A 162 1.84 12.02 14.73
C ARG A 162 1.95 10.50 14.80
N ASN A 163 2.95 9.91 14.14
CA ASN A 163 3.12 8.46 14.04
C ASN A 163 1.85 7.76 13.51
N LYS A 164 1.18 8.39 12.53
CA LYS A 164 -0.11 7.96 12.00
C LYS A 164 0.05 7.39 10.60
N LEU A 165 -0.34 6.13 10.44
CA LEU A 165 -0.42 5.42 9.17
C LEU A 165 -1.85 4.93 8.96
N VAL A 166 -2.55 5.46 7.97
CA VAL A 166 -3.88 4.99 7.56
C VAL A 166 -3.77 4.39 6.16
N LEU A 167 -4.31 3.19 6.01
CA LEU A 167 -4.16 2.38 4.81
C LEU A 167 -5.52 1.92 4.27
N SER A 168 -5.54 1.47 3.03
CA SER A 168 -6.72 0.93 2.36
C SER A 168 -6.39 -0.39 1.66
N ASN A 169 -6.97 -1.47 2.13
CA ASN A 169 -6.95 -2.76 1.46
C ASN A 169 -7.85 -2.75 0.23
N ARG A 170 -9.00 -2.09 0.29
CA ARG A 170 -9.94 -1.99 -0.83
C ARG A 170 -9.36 -1.26 -2.05
N LEU A 171 -8.63 -0.16 -1.84
CA LEU A 171 -7.98 0.55 -2.95
C LEU A 171 -6.86 -0.26 -3.57
N ALA A 172 -6.06 -0.95 -2.74
CA ALA A 172 -5.02 -1.85 -3.24
C ALA A 172 -5.60 -3.00 -4.08
N ALA A 173 -6.68 -3.65 -3.60
CA ALA A 173 -7.36 -4.70 -4.33
C ALA A 173 -7.96 -4.18 -5.66
N LYS A 174 -8.54 -2.97 -5.64
CA LYS A 174 -9.06 -2.33 -6.85
C LYS A 174 -7.94 -2.05 -7.85
N SER A 175 -6.80 -1.49 -7.41
CA SER A 175 -5.66 -1.22 -8.29
C SER A 175 -5.06 -2.51 -8.86
N ALA A 176 -4.92 -3.55 -8.04
CA ALA A 176 -4.45 -4.86 -8.50
C ALA A 176 -5.39 -5.50 -9.53
N SER A 177 -6.71 -5.36 -9.32
CA SER A 177 -7.71 -5.83 -10.32
C SER A 177 -7.62 -5.02 -11.61
N PHE A 178 -7.36 -3.72 -11.50
CA PHE A 178 -7.25 -2.84 -12.67
C PHE A 178 -6.03 -3.16 -13.52
N SER A 179 -4.88 -3.43 -12.92
CA SER A 179 -3.63 -3.75 -13.62
C SER A 179 -3.64 -5.11 -14.34
N GLN A 180 -4.63 -5.96 -14.06
CA GLN A 180 -4.85 -7.24 -14.75
C GLN A 180 -5.80 -7.11 -15.95
N LEU A 181 -6.39 -5.93 -16.17
CA LEU A 181 -7.33 -5.70 -17.25
C LEU A 181 -6.62 -5.13 -18.46
N GLU A 182 -7.04 -5.58 -19.63
CA GLU A 182 -6.53 -5.11 -20.93
C GLU A 182 -7.67 -4.58 -21.81
N VAL A 183 -7.37 -3.55 -22.61
CA VAL A 183 -8.28 -3.11 -23.67
C VAL A 183 -8.41 -4.24 -24.69
N GLY A 184 -9.65 -4.54 -25.10
CA GLY A 184 -9.95 -5.69 -25.96
C GLY A 184 -10.16 -7.01 -25.22
N GLN A 185 -10.13 -7.01 -23.89
CA GLN A 185 -10.49 -8.18 -23.07
C GLN A 185 -12.01 -8.32 -22.98
N LEU A 186 -12.52 -9.55 -23.16
CA LEU A 186 -13.91 -9.90 -22.86
C LEU A 186 -14.07 -10.14 -21.36
N ILE A 187 -15.06 -9.53 -20.77
CA ILE A 187 -15.44 -9.74 -19.36
C ILE A 187 -16.88 -10.24 -19.28
N GLU A 188 -17.14 -11.00 -18.23
CA GLU A 188 -18.50 -11.34 -17.80
C GLU A 188 -18.77 -10.61 -16.47
N GLY A 189 -19.91 -9.92 -16.41
CA GLY A 189 -20.26 -9.13 -15.25
C GLY A 189 -21.76 -8.98 -15.05
N LYS A 190 -22.14 -8.58 -13.84
CA LYS A 190 -23.53 -8.38 -13.43
C LYS A 190 -23.93 -6.93 -13.50
N VAL A 191 -25.04 -6.63 -14.11
CA VAL A 191 -25.63 -5.28 -14.14
C VAL A 191 -26.07 -4.91 -12.70
N VAL A 192 -25.43 -3.93 -12.09
CA VAL A 192 -25.73 -3.48 -10.71
C VAL A 192 -26.58 -2.22 -10.66
N SER A 193 -26.57 -1.41 -11.73
CA SER A 193 -27.37 -0.19 -11.79
C SER A 193 -27.60 0.24 -13.23
N LEU A 194 -28.81 0.73 -13.51
CA LEU A 194 -29.20 1.36 -14.77
C LEU A 194 -29.36 2.87 -14.58
N LYS A 195 -28.80 3.65 -15.49
CA LYS A 195 -28.94 5.11 -15.56
C LYS A 195 -29.39 5.49 -16.96
N PRO A 196 -29.95 6.69 -17.18
CA PRO A 196 -30.40 7.12 -18.52
C PRO A 196 -29.31 7.06 -19.60
N PHE A 197 -28.03 7.20 -19.20
CA PHE A 197 -26.88 7.22 -20.09
C PHE A 197 -26.16 5.87 -20.23
N GLY A 198 -26.53 4.83 -19.48
CA GLY A 198 -25.87 3.52 -19.57
C GLY A 198 -26.09 2.62 -18.35
N ALA A 199 -25.46 1.45 -18.39
CA ALA A 199 -25.50 0.44 -17.34
C ALA A 199 -24.15 0.36 -16.61
N PHE A 200 -24.18 0.22 -15.30
CA PHE A 200 -23.01 -0.14 -14.51
C PHE A 200 -22.95 -1.66 -14.36
N VAL A 201 -21.83 -2.24 -14.73
CA VAL A 201 -21.59 -3.68 -14.72
C VAL A 201 -20.46 -3.99 -13.75
N GLU A 202 -20.74 -4.83 -12.78
CA GLU A 202 -19.75 -5.27 -11.78
C GLU A 202 -19.13 -6.61 -12.21
N PHE A 203 -17.82 -6.66 -12.19
CA PHE A 203 -17.00 -7.84 -12.48
C PHE A 203 -15.68 -7.77 -11.70
N ASN A 204 -15.17 -8.90 -11.21
CA ASN A 204 -13.90 -8.98 -10.45
C ASN A 204 -13.72 -7.88 -9.39
N SER A 205 -14.78 -7.60 -8.59
CA SER A 205 -14.81 -6.53 -7.57
C SER A 205 -14.59 -5.10 -8.11
N THR A 206 -14.74 -4.92 -9.40
CA THR A 206 -14.60 -3.64 -10.11
C THR A 206 -15.88 -3.34 -10.86
N THR A 207 -16.15 -2.08 -11.18
CA THR A 207 -17.35 -1.65 -11.91
C THR A 207 -16.95 -0.93 -13.19
N GLY A 208 -17.47 -1.40 -14.32
CA GLY A 208 -17.36 -0.74 -15.62
C GLY A 208 -18.65 -0.03 -16.05
N LEU A 209 -18.52 0.97 -16.88
CA LEU A 209 -19.66 1.67 -17.49
C LEU A 209 -19.88 1.16 -18.94
N LEU A 210 -21.03 0.58 -19.19
CA LEU A 210 -21.52 0.29 -20.52
C LEU A 210 -22.44 1.45 -20.95
N HIS A 211 -21.85 2.44 -21.63
CA HIS A 211 -22.60 3.60 -22.10
C HIS A 211 -23.64 3.20 -23.15
N ILE A 212 -24.79 3.88 -23.21
CA ILE A 212 -25.90 3.53 -24.12
C ILE A 212 -25.46 3.44 -25.58
N ASN A 213 -24.54 4.32 -26.02
CA ASN A 213 -24.00 4.31 -27.40
C ASN A 213 -22.98 3.17 -27.63
N GLN A 214 -22.59 2.44 -26.61
CA GLN A 214 -21.68 1.29 -26.66
C GLN A 214 -22.41 -0.04 -26.53
N ILE A 215 -23.73 -0.04 -26.40
CA ILE A 215 -24.52 -1.26 -26.30
C ILE A 215 -24.78 -1.87 -27.69
N SER A 216 -25.27 -1.08 -28.61
CA SER A 216 -25.59 -1.54 -30.00
C SER A 216 -25.16 -0.49 -31.03
N LYS A 217 -25.01 -0.93 -32.29
CA LYS A 217 -24.84 -0.05 -33.46
C LYS A 217 -26.12 0.69 -33.81
N ASN A 218 -27.29 0.16 -33.42
CA ASN A 218 -28.59 0.80 -33.58
C ASN A 218 -28.96 1.65 -32.35
N TYR A 219 -29.87 2.59 -32.57
CA TYR A 219 -30.41 3.42 -31.49
C TYR A 219 -31.24 2.60 -30.50
N ILE A 220 -31.00 2.82 -29.20
CA ILE A 220 -31.73 2.18 -28.11
C ILE A 220 -32.70 3.18 -27.52
N ALA A 221 -33.98 2.94 -27.70
CA ALA A 221 -35.04 3.83 -27.19
C ALA A 221 -35.22 3.70 -25.65
N SER A 222 -35.03 2.50 -25.10
CA SER A 222 -35.23 2.21 -23.68
C SER A 222 -34.21 1.20 -23.17
N LEU A 223 -33.29 1.65 -22.34
CA LEU A 223 -32.28 0.78 -21.72
C LEU A 223 -32.89 -0.27 -20.77
N PRO A 224 -33.93 0.05 -19.94
CA PRO A 224 -34.58 -0.93 -19.08
C PRO A 224 -35.37 -2.01 -19.82
N ALA A 225 -35.70 -1.80 -21.10
CA ALA A 225 -36.35 -2.83 -21.91
C ALA A 225 -35.33 -3.88 -22.41
N LEU A 226 -34.06 -3.53 -22.50
CA LEU A 226 -33.01 -4.41 -23.01
C LEU A 226 -32.19 -5.06 -21.89
N LEU A 227 -31.90 -4.33 -20.81
CA LEU A 227 -31.07 -4.79 -19.70
C LEU A 227 -31.81 -4.64 -18.38
N GLN A 228 -31.60 -5.59 -17.47
CA GLN A 228 -32.17 -5.58 -16.13
C GLN A 228 -31.10 -5.61 -15.06
N VAL A 229 -31.35 -4.96 -13.91
CA VAL A 229 -30.48 -5.05 -12.74
C VAL A 229 -30.46 -6.51 -12.25
N GLY A 230 -29.27 -7.03 -12.01
CA GLY A 230 -29.05 -8.43 -11.66
C GLY A 230 -28.74 -9.35 -12.83
N GLN A 231 -28.94 -8.91 -14.07
CA GLN A 231 -28.62 -9.67 -15.27
C GLN A 231 -27.11 -9.80 -15.46
N VAL A 232 -26.65 -10.97 -15.85
CA VAL A 232 -25.26 -11.24 -16.26
C VAL A 232 -25.13 -10.96 -17.75
N ILE A 233 -24.12 -10.20 -18.13
CA ILE A 233 -23.80 -9.87 -19.52
C ILE A 233 -22.30 -10.03 -19.77
N LYS A 234 -21.94 -10.31 -21.02
CA LYS A 234 -20.56 -10.28 -21.51
C LYS A 234 -20.33 -8.99 -22.31
N ALA A 235 -19.22 -8.33 -22.05
CA ALA A 235 -18.85 -7.10 -22.72
C ALA A 235 -17.34 -7.00 -22.93
N MET A 236 -16.90 -6.24 -23.91
CA MET A 236 -15.48 -5.98 -24.16
C MET A 236 -15.06 -4.69 -23.46
N ILE A 237 -13.85 -4.70 -22.89
CA ILE A 237 -13.21 -3.48 -22.40
C ILE A 237 -12.71 -2.67 -23.60
N VAL A 238 -13.19 -1.44 -23.73
CA VAL A 238 -12.80 -0.55 -24.84
C VAL A 238 -11.88 0.59 -24.39
N GLU A 239 -11.90 0.92 -23.11
CA GLU A 239 -11.06 1.97 -22.54
C GLU A 239 -10.80 1.72 -21.05
N LEU A 240 -9.57 1.97 -20.62
CA LEU A 240 -9.12 1.89 -19.24
C LEU A 240 -8.49 3.24 -18.84
N ASP A 241 -9.10 3.97 -17.92
CA ASP A 241 -8.55 5.18 -17.30
C ASP A 241 -8.13 4.86 -15.87
N GLU A 242 -6.86 4.52 -15.70
CA GLU A 242 -6.29 4.13 -14.42
C GLU A 242 -6.32 5.31 -13.41
N GLY A 243 -6.04 6.53 -13.88
CA GLY A 243 -6.01 7.72 -13.03
C GLY A 243 -7.36 8.06 -12.41
N ARG A 244 -8.46 7.83 -13.14
CA ARG A 244 -9.83 8.04 -12.69
C ARG A 244 -10.51 6.75 -12.19
N GLY A 245 -9.84 5.61 -12.36
CA GLY A 245 -10.37 4.29 -12.03
C GLY A 245 -11.65 3.97 -12.80
N ARG A 246 -11.73 4.37 -14.09
CA ARG A 246 -12.89 4.17 -14.96
C ARG A 246 -12.60 3.10 -15.99
N ILE A 247 -13.59 2.25 -16.22
CA ILE A 247 -13.57 1.19 -17.24
C ILE A 247 -14.76 1.42 -18.15
N SER A 248 -14.51 1.62 -19.43
CA SER A 248 -15.55 1.71 -20.45
C SER A 248 -15.74 0.35 -21.13
N LEU A 249 -16.98 -0.10 -21.18
CA LEU A 249 -17.38 -1.37 -21.75
C LEU A 249 -18.15 -1.17 -23.05
N SER A 250 -18.10 -2.18 -23.95
CA SER A 250 -18.89 -2.20 -25.18
C SER A 250 -19.39 -3.60 -25.49
N THR A 251 -20.66 -3.73 -25.77
CA THR A 251 -21.28 -4.91 -26.39
C THR A 251 -21.49 -4.72 -27.90
N LYS A 252 -21.54 -3.46 -28.35
CA LYS A 252 -21.69 -3.05 -29.76
C LYS A 252 -20.67 -3.71 -30.68
N ILE A 253 -19.44 -3.90 -30.25
CA ILE A 253 -18.37 -4.51 -31.05
C ILE A 253 -18.52 -6.02 -31.21
N LEU A 254 -19.39 -6.66 -30.41
CA LEU A 254 -19.73 -8.08 -30.50
C LEU A 254 -20.80 -8.34 -31.56
N GLU A 255 -21.52 -7.31 -32.03
CA GLU A 255 -22.55 -7.46 -33.06
C GLU A 255 -21.96 -7.87 -34.42
N ASN A 256 -22.61 -8.83 -35.09
CA ASN A 256 -22.34 -9.19 -36.49
C ASN A 256 -22.96 -8.18 -37.46
N HIS A 257 -24.18 -7.73 -37.13
CA HIS A 257 -24.90 -6.71 -37.89
C HIS A 257 -25.52 -5.66 -36.95
N PRO A 258 -25.78 -4.43 -37.43
CA PRO A 258 -26.39 -3.40 -36.61
C PRO A 258 -27.74 -3.83 -36.02
N GLY A 259 -27.90 -3.71 -34.68
CA GLY A 259 -29.14 -4.02 -33.97
C GLY A 259 -29.31 -5.46 -33.53
N GLU A 260 -28.34 -6.35 -33.79
CA GLU A 260 -28.42 -7.76 -33.38
C GLU A 260 -28.64 -7.90 -31.85
N ILE A 261 -28.02 -7.04 -31.02
CA ILE A 261 -28.23 -7.03 -29.57
C ILE A 261 -29.69 -6.69 -29.22
N THR A 262 -30.33 -5.80 -29.96
CA THR A 262 -31.73 -5.43 -29.69
C THR A 262 -32.70 -6.50 -30.15
N GLU A 263 -32.31 -7.34 -31.10
CA GLU A 263 -33.10 -8.44 -31.65
C GLU A 263 -32.93 -9.71 -30.78
N ASN A 264 -31.71 -10.06 -30.47
CA ASN A 264 -31.40 -11.30 -29.73
C ASN A 264 -30.15 -11.17 -28.84
N LEU A 265 -30.30 -10.46 -27.73
CA LEU A 265 -29.21 -10.27 -26.74
C LEU A 265 -28.64 -11.62 -26.26
N ALA A 266 -29.51 -12.61 -26.00
CA ALA A 266 -29.08 -13.91 -25.47
C ALA A 266 -28.11 -14.61 -26.41
N GLN A 267 -28.38 -14.64 -27.70
CA GLN A 267 -27.50 -15.25 -28.68
C GLN A 267 -26.14 -14.52 -28.77
N VAL A 268 -26.14 -13.19 -28.74
CA VAL A 268 -24.89 -12.42 -28.76
C VAL A 268 -24.05 -12.71 -27.52
N MET A 269 -24.67 -12.86 -26.35
CA MET A 269 -23.97 -13.22 -25.11
C MET A 269 -23.40 -14.63 -25.13
N ASP A 270 -24.16 -15.61 -25.66
CA ASP A 270 -23.70 -16.99 -25.79
C ASP A 270 -22.51 -17.12 -26.76
N GLU A 271 -22.55 -16.37 -27.88
CA GLU A 271 -21.49 -16.39 -28.88
C GLU A 271 -20.35 -15.40 -28.62
N ALA A 272 -20.40 -14.62 -27.52
CA ALA A 272 -19.46 -13.56 -27.24
C ALA A 272 -17.98 -14.01 -27.24
N GLU A 273 -17.70 -15.19 -26.69
CA GLU A 273 -16.36 -15.77 -26.66
C GLU A 273 -15.83 -16.09 -28.06
N ALA A 274 -16.68 -16.70 -28.92
CA ALA A 274 -16.31 -16.97 -30.30
C ALA A 274 -16.11 -15.70 -31.14
N ARG A 275 -16.76 -14.61 -30.75
CA ARG A 275 -16.67 -13.31 -31.43
C ARG A 275 -15.55 -12.41 -30.91
N GLN A 276 -14.95 -12.75 -29.76
CA GLN A 276 -13.95 -11.94 -29.06
C GLN A 276 -12.75 -11.56 -29.95
N GLU A 277 -12.13 -12.54 -30.61
CA GLU A 277 -10.93 -12.27 -31.42
C GLU A 277 -11.21 -11.29 -32.56
N ARG A 278 -12.34 -11.44 -33.25
CA ARG A 278 -12.74 -10.51 -34.29
C ARG A 278 -13.02 -9.11 -33.71
N ALA A 279 -13.73 -9.04 -32.61
CA ALA A 279 -14.04 -7.79 -31.93
C ALA A 279 -12.74 -7.09 -31.46
N ARG A 280 -11.78 -7.84 -30.94
CA ARG A 280 -10.47 -7.35 -30.52
C ARG A 280 -9.67 -6.76 -31.69
N LYS A 281 -9.59 -7.46 -32.82
CA LYS A 281 -8.94 -6.96 -34.04
C LYS A 281 -9.59 -5.66 -34.56
N ASN A 282 -10.92 -5.60 -34.57
CA ASN A 282 -11.63 -4.39 -34.99
C ASN A 282 -11.42 -3.20 -34.03
N LEU A 283 -11.16 -3.46 -32.75
CA LEU A 283 -10.92 -2.42 -31.73
C LEU A 283 -9.50 -1.89 -31.79
N LEU A 284 -8.51 -2.77 -31.94
CA LEU A 284 -7.09 -2.43 -31.89
C LEU A 284 -6.48 -2.05 -33.24
N GLY A 285 -7.19 -2.33 -34.34
CA GLY A 285 -6.76 -1.95 -35.69
C GLY A 285 -5.68 -2.83 -36.31
N ASP A 286 -5.58 -4.09 -35.84
CA ASP A 286 -4.67 -5.13 -36.38
C ASP A 286 -5.35 -5.98 -37.46
#